data_cc2b26d290c3e43f1536793a3ee4332c
#
_entry.id   cc2b26d290c3e43f1536793a3ee4332c
#
_cell.length_a   1.000
_cell.length_b   1.000
_cell.length_c   1.000
_cell.angle_alpha   90.00
_cell.angle_beta   90.00
_cell.angle_gamma   90.00
#
_symmetry.space_group_name_H-M   'P 1'
#
loop_
_entity.id
_entity.type
_entity.pdbx_description
1 polymer ?
#
loop_
_entity_poly.entity_id
_entity_poly.type
_entity_poly.pdbx_seq_one_letter_code
_entity_poly.pdbx_strand_id
1 'polypeptide(L)'
;QKALENRAFAEPPPWGDIIGQTRPRENPHGLILLNGKIAAKWGDTKRSDITFSVAKSFLSLCAGLLQDDGLIPNFDEPISMLVDDNGFDSPNNKKITWRHMLQMTSEWQGNMWGKPDQVDHNRDLNMSPKDNANKGNARILKTPGSFWEYNDCLLYTSDAADDTLWFVL
;
A
#
# COMPACT_ATOMS: atom_id res chain seq x y z
N GLN A 1 11.24 11.71 13.04
CA GLN A 1 12.70 11.76 13.20
C GLN A 1 13.20 10.75 14.22
N LYS A 2 12.66 10.71 15.47
CA LYS A 2 13.05 9.70 16.50
C LYS A 2 12.82 8.25 16.05
N ALA A 3 11.77 7.94 15.31
CA ALA A 3 11.53 6.60 14.78
C ALA A 3 12.57 6.21 13.71
N LEU A 4 12.99 7.17 12.89
CA LEU A 4 14.08 6.98 11.92
C LEU A 4 15.44 6.88 12.62
N GLU A 5 15.67 7.68 13.68
CA GLU A 5 16.90 7.65 14.47
C GLU A 5 17.07 6.33 15.23
N ASN A 6 15.99 5.74 15.74
CA ASN A 6 16.03 4.45 16.44
C ASN A 6 16.16 3.26 15.50
N ARG A 7 16.09 3.44 14.18
CA ARG A 7 16.16 2.38 13.16
C ARG A 7 15.29 1.15 13.44
N ALA A 8 14.28 1.30 14.28
CA ALA A 8 13.37 0.20 14.62
C ALA A 8 12.62 -0.35 13.39
N PHE A 9 12.49 0.49 12.35
CA PHE A 9 11.84 0.19 11.09
C PHE A 9 12.79 0.31 9.89
N ALA A 10 14.12 0.36 10.13
CA ALA A 10 15.09 0.46 9.06
C ALA A 10 15.15 -0.86 8.29
N GLU A 11 14.77 -0.81 7.05
CA GLU A 11 14.97 -1.93 6.14
C GLU A 11 16.44 -2.02 5.70
N PRO A 12 16.95 -3.22 5.43
CA PRO A 12 18.31 -3.36 4.91
C PRO A 12 18.41 -2.75 3.50
N PRO A 13 19.60 -2.25 3.10
CA PRO A 13 19.82 -1.86 1.72
C PRO A 13 19.55 -3.01 0.75
N PRO A 14 18.98 -2.74 -0.45
CA PRO A 14 18.66 -1.43 -1.00
C PRO A 14 17.26 -0.92 -0.65
N TRP A 15 16.51 -1.65 0.17
CA TRP A 15 15.08 -1.40 0.40
C TRP A 15 14.80 -0.24 1.33
N GLY A 16 15.76 0.10 2.21
CA GLY A 16 15.64 1.17 3.20
C GLY A 16 15.86 2.59 2.66
N ASP A 17 16.06 2.77 1.36
CA ASP A 17 16.28 4.07 0.78
C ASP A 17 15.01 4.93 0.87
N ILE A 18 15.18 6.14 1.40
CA ILE A 18 14.08 7.10 1.50
C ILE A 18 13.88 7.75 0.14
N ILE A 19 12.70 7.57 -0.44
CA ILE A 19 12.32 8.19 -1.70
C ILE A 19 11.63 9.52 -1.41
N GLY A 20 12.17 10.61 -1.98
CA GLY A 20 11.61 11.96 -1.87
C GLY A 20 12.07 12.74 -0.64
N GLN A 21 11.42 13.89 -0.44
CA GLN A 21 11.78 14.82 0.63
C GLN A 21 11.10 14.42 1.95
N THR A 22 11.87 14.43 3.03
CA THR A 22 11.34 14.27 4.38
C THR A 22 11.24 15.61 5.10
N ARG A 23 10.27 15.73 6.01
CA ARG A 23 10.12 16.87 6.90
C ARG A 23 10.13 16.40 8.35
N PRO A 24 10.62 17.22 9.30
CA PRO A 24 10.48 16.92 10.72
C PRO A 24 9.02 16.72 11.09
N ARG A 25 8.73 15.68 11.83
CA ARG A 25 7.39 15.46 12.41
C ARG A 25 7.29 16.19 13.74
N GLU A 26 6.17 16.84 13.94
CA GLU A 26 5.81 17.41 15.23
C GLU A 26 5.23 16.35 16.17
N ASN A 27 4.73 16.81 17.35
CA ASN A 27 4.14 15.91 18.33
C ASN A 27 2.93 15.15 17.75
N PRO A 28 2.67 13.93 18.26
CA PRO A 28 1.49 13.16 17.87
C PRO A 28 0.20 13.93 18.07
N HIS A 29 -0.73 13.77 17.15
CA HIS A 29 -2.08 14.30 17.23
C HIS A 29 -3.10 13.22 16.91
N GLY A 30 -4.33 13.43 17.32
CA GLY A 30 -5.40 12.48 17.04
C GLY A 30 -6.76 12.90 17.50
N LEU A 31 -7.76 12.17 17.03
CA LEU A 31 -9.16 12.41 17.25
C LEU A 31 -9.88 11.08 17.45
N ILE A 32 -10.77 11.02 18.44
CA ILE A 32 -11.69 9.88 18.63
C ILE A 32 -13.11 10.38 18.42
N LEU A 33 -13.82 9.73 17.52
CA LEU A 33 -15.24 9.93 17.32
C LEU A 33 -16.04 8.79 17.96
N LEU A 34 -17.10 9.14 18.65
CA LEU A 34 -18.09 8.21 19.18
C LEU A 34 -19.50 8.71 18.80
N ASN A 35 -20.24 7.89 18.07
CA ASN A 35 -21.58 8.23 17.60
C ASN A 35 -21.64 9.60 16.86
N GLY A 36 -20.64 9.86 15.99
CA GLY A 36 -20.54 11.09 15.22
C GLY A 36 -20.11 12.33 16.00
N LYS A 37 -19.79 12.21 17.30
CA LYS A 37 -19.32 13.30 18.15
C LYS A 37 -17.86 13.09 18.54
N ILE A 38 -17.14 14.20 18.71
CA ILE A 38 -15.75 14.15 19.20
C ILE A 38 -15.78 13.74 20.67
N ALA A 39 -15.29 12.53 20.98
CA ALA A 39 -15.14 12.02 22.33
C ALA A 39 -13.81 12.44 22.95
N ALA A 40 -12.74 12.49 22.17
CA ALA A 40 -11.42 12.96 22.59
C ALA A 40 -10.65 13.55 21.41
N LYS A 41 -9.74 14.48 21.72
CA LYS A 41 -8.73 15.00 20.79
C LYS A 41 -7.46 15.40 21.52
N TRP A 42 -6.34 15.32 20.84
CA TRP A 42 -5.05 15.77 21.35
C TRP A 42 -4.17 16.28 20.21
N GLY A 43 -3.22 17.15 20.51
CA GLY A 43 -2.35 17.79 19.53
C GLY A 43 -3.08 18.71 18.56
N ASP A 44 -2.43 19.06 17.46
CA ASP A 44 -3.03 19.86 16.39
C ASP A 44 -3.78 18.96 15.40
N THR A 45 -5.07 18.79 15.62
CA THR A 45 -5.95 17.94 14.78
C THR A 45 -6.29 18.55 13.43
N LYS A 46 -5.85 19.78 13.15
CA LYS A 46 -6.01 20.43 11.84
C LYS A 46 -4.78 20.30 10.95
N ARG A 47 -3.69 19.79 11.51
CA ARG A 47 -2.46 19.58 10.76
C ARG A 47 -2.61 18.43 9.78
N SER A 48 -2.21 18.66 8.51
CA SER A 48 -2.07 17.58 7.54
C SER A 48 -0.82 16.77 7.84
N ASP A 49 -0.94 15.47 7.83
CA ASP A 49 0.17 14.53 8.06
C ASP A 49 0.10 13.38 7.07
N ILE A 50 1.23 12.72 6.82
CA ILE A 50 1.27 11.56 5.95
C ILE A 50 0.52 10.40 6.60
N THR A 51 -0.37 9.77 5.86
CA THR A 51 -1.22 8.68 6.34
C THR A 51 -0.58 7.31 6.21
N PHE A 52 0.55 7.20 5.48
CA PHE A 52 1.17 5.91 5.15
C PHE A 52 0.14 4.94 4.57
N SER A 53 0.19 3.67 4.94
CA SER A 53 -0.69 2.64 4.40
C SER A 53 -2.17 2.79 4.74
N VAL A 54 -2.57 3.73 5.60
CA VAL A 54 -3.98 4.09 5.75
C VAL A 54 -4.57 4.63 4.44
N ALA A 55 -3.72 5.18 3.54
CA ALA A 55 -4.12 5.54 2.18
C ALA A 55 -4.78 4.38 1.43
N LYS A 56 -4.38 3.13 1.68
CA LYS A 56 -4.98 1.93 1.07
C LYS A 56 -6.45 1.75 1.44
N SER A 57 -6.85 2.15 2.65
CA SER A 57 -8.26 2.15 3.06
C SER A 57 -9.08 3.16 2.28
N PHE A 58 -8.52 4.35 2.01
CA PHE A 58 -9.18 5.33 1.15
C PHE A 58 -9.29 4.85 -0.30
N LEU A 59 -8.22 4.23 -0.83
CA LEU A 59 -8.25 3.63 -2.17
C LEU A 59 -9.34 2.54 -2.29
N SER A 60 -9.54 1.73 -1.25
CA SER A 60 -10.62 0.73 -1.27
C SER A 60 -12.01 1.34 -1.30
N LEU A 61 -12.20 2.49 -0.62
CA LEU A 61 -13.45 3.25 -0.71
C LEU A 61 -13.64 3.84 -2.12
N CYS A 62 -12.57 4.39 -2.71
CA CYS A 62 -12.63 4.89 -4.09
C CYS A 62 -12.99 3.75 -5.08
N ALA A 63 -12.39 2.56 -4.91
CA ALA A 63 -12.76 1.39 -5.72
C ALA A 63 -14.24 1.03 -5.59
N GLY A 64 -14.81 1.12 -4.38
CA GLY A 64 -16.25 0.94 -4.16
C GLY A 64 -17.10 1.97 -4.91
N LEU A 65 -16.72 3.25 -4.86
CA LEU A 65 -17.41 4.31 -5.63
C LEU A 65 -17.31 4.09 -7.13
N LEU A 66 -16.14 3.68 -7.65
CA LEU A 66 -15.98 3.35 -9.07
C LEU A 66 -16.84 2.16 -9.50
N GLN A 67 -17.09 1.20 -8.60
CA GLN A 67 -18.02 0.12 -8.86
C GLN A 67 -19.48 0.62 -8.89
N ASP A 68 -19.87 1.46 -7.94
CA ASP A 68 -21.20 2.05 -7.89
C ASP A 68 -21.51 2.90 -9.14
N ASP A 69 -20.49 3.60 -9.66
CA ASP A 69 -20.56 4.39 -10.89
C ASP A 69 -20.48 3.51 -12.17
N GLY A 70 -20.27 2.21 -12.04
CA GLY A 70 -20.17 1.28 -13.17
C GLY A 70 -18.84 1.33 -13.93
N LEU A 71 -17.85 2.06 -13.44
CA LEU A 71 -16.51 2.15 -14.06
C LEU A 71 -15.68 0.88 -13.80
N ILE A 72 -15.92 0.22 -12.67
CA ILE A 72 -15.44 -1.15 -12.39
C ILE A 72 -16.68 -2.03 -12.30
N PRO A 73 -17.11 -2.68 -13.39
CA PRO A 73 -18.38 -3.43 -13.41
C PRO A 73 -18.40 -4.60 -12.45
N ASN A 74 -17.25 -5.26 -12.28
CA ASN A 74 -17.14 -6.43 -11.43
C ASN A 74 -15.72 -6.56 -10.87
N PHE A 75 -15.58 -6.65 -9.55
CA PHE A 75 -14.28 -6.83 -8.90
C PHE A 75 -13.60 -8.17 -9.21
N ASP A 76 -14.31 -9.15 -9.74
CA ASP A 76 -13.76 -10.45 -10.13
C ASP A 76 -13.25 -10.47 -11.58
N GLU A 77 -13.38 -9.36 -12.31
CA GLU A 77 -12.79 -9.24 -13.63
C GLU A 77 -11.30 -8.87 -13.58
N PRO A 78 -10.50 -9.37 -14.54
CA PRO A 78 -9.10 -9.02 -14.65
C PRO A 78 -8.90 -7.52 -14.84
N ILE A 79 -7.93 -6.95 -14.12
CA ILE A 79 -7.57 -5.54 -14.22
C ILE A 79 -7.10 -5.17 -15.63
N SER A 80 -6.40 -6.10 -16.29
CA SER A 80 -5.91 -5.93 -17.67
C SER A 80 -7.00 -5.66 -18.71
N MET A 81 -8.28 -5.82 -18.36
CA MET A 81 -9.38 -5.45 -19.25
C MET A 81 -9.67 -3.94 -19.25
N LEU A 82 -9.28 -3.21 -18.23
CA LEU A 82 -9.53 -1.78 -18.06
C LEU A 82 -8.26 -0.94 -17.99
N VAL A 83 -7.14 -1.52 -17.56
CA VAL A 83 -5.86 -0.84 -17.37
C VAL A 83 -4.87 -1.35 -18.40
N ASP A 84 -4.39 -0.44 -19.24
CA ASP A 84 -3.43 -0.70 -20.34
C ASP A 84 -2.13 0.06 -20.07
N ASP A 85 -1.42 -0.32 -19.03
CA ASP A 85 -0.16 0.30 -18.59
C ASP A 85 1.04 -0.65 -18.63
N ASN A 86 0.89 -1.81 -19.28
CA ASN A 86 1.83 -2.93 -19.30
C ASN A 86 2.09 -3.61 -17.94
N GLY A 87 1.55 -3.10 -16.85
CA GLY A 87 1.70 -3.69 -15.51
C GLY A 87 0.99 -5.02 -15.34
N PHE A 88 0.02 -5.31 -16.22
CA PHE A 88 -0.80 -6.52 -16.16
C PHE A 88 -0.65 -7.45 -17.37
N ASP A 89 0.41 -7.30 -18.16
CA ASP A 89 0.60 -8.05 -19.40
C ASP A 89 1.24 -9.42 -19.26
N SER A 90 1.95 -9.66 -18.15
CA SER A 90 2.58 -10.96 -17.92
C SER A 90 1.55 -12.10 -17.78
N PRO A 91 1.91 -13.35 -18.08
CA PRO A 91 1.00 -14.48 -17.92
C PRO A 91 0.45 -14.67 -16.50
N ASN A 92 1.17 -14.21 -15.49
CA ASN A 92 0.71 -14.18 -14.10
C ASN A 92 -0.23 -13.00 -13.88
N ASN A 93 0.19 -11.79 -14.23
CA ASN A 93 -0.52 -10.56 -13.92
C ASN A 93 -1.85 -10.43 -14.66
N LYS A 94 -1.98 -11.00 -15.88
CA LYS A 94 -3.25 -11.04 -16.61
C LYS A 94 -4.40 -11.72 -15.87
N LYS A 95 -4.10 -12.52 -14.85
CA LYS A 95 -5.08 -13.23 -14.02
C LYS A 95 -5.50 -12.42 -12.79
N ILE A 96 -4.83 -11.31 -12.52
CA ILE A 96 -5.09 -10.50 -11.34
C ILE A 96 -6.39 -9.73 -11.52
N THR A 97 -7.27 -9.84 -10.54
CA THR A 97 -8.53 -9.12 -10.49
C THR A 97 -8.45 -7.96 -9.50
N TRP A 98 -9.39 -7.03 -9.58
CA TRP A 98 -9.54 -5.95 -8.59
C TRP A 98 -9.68 -6.50 -7.17
N ARG A 99 -10.41 -7.60 -7.01
CA ARG A 99 -10.54 -8.27 -5.71
C ARG A 99 -9.20 -8.76 -5.17
N HIS A 100 -8.37 -9.36 -6.01
CA HIS A 100 -7.04 -9.83 -5.60
C HIS A 100 -6.16 -8.67 -5.10
N MET A 101 -6.23 -7.51 -5.74
CA MET A 101 -5.51 -6.31 -5.31
C MET A 101 -6.02 -5.81 -3.96
N LEU A 102 -7.34 -5.64 -3.81
CA LEU A 102 -7.96 -5.15 -2.59
C LEU A 102 -7.74 -6.07 -1.39
N GLN A 103 -7.59 -7.36 -1.63
CA GLN A 103 -7.37 -8.38 -0.60
C GLN A 103 -5.89 -8.71 -0.33
N MET A 104 -4.95 -8.05 -1.00
CA MET A 104 -3.51 -8.36 -0.91
C MET A 104 -3.19 -9.82 -1.28
N THR A 105 -3.85 -10.36 -2.29
CA THR A 105 -3.68 -11.74 -2.78
C THR A 105 -3.27 -11.80 -4.25
N SER A 106 -2.80 -10.68 -4.82
CA SER A 106 -2.58 -10.58 -6.25
C SER A 106 -1.36 -11.35 -6.74
N GLU A 107 -0.31 -11.48 -5.94
CA GLU A 107 0.97 -12.03 -6.40
C GLU A 107 1.49 -11.29 -7.67
N TRP A 108 1.30 -9.97 -7.70
CA TRP A 108 1.71 -9.14 -8.82
C TRP A 108 3.23 -9.19 -9.00
N GLN A 109 3.66 -9.30 -10.24
CA GLN A 109 5.06 -9.32 -10.65
C GLN A 109 5.41 -8.08 -11.43
N GLY A 110 6.38 -7.32 -10.97
CA GLY A 110 6.79 -6.11 -11.67
C GLY A 110 7.84 -5.31 -10.94
N ASN A 111 7.99 -4.07 -11.38
CA ASN A 111 8.90 -3.11 -10.78
C ASN A 111 8.17 -1.77 -10.64
N MET A 112 8.24 -1.18 -9.48
CA MET A 112 7.66 0.11 -9.20
C MET A 112 8.69 1.02 -8.54
N TRP A 113 8.88 2.22 -9.12
CA TRP A 113 9.90 3.18 -8.66
C TRP A 113 11.30 2.59 -8.52
N GLY A 114 11.67 1.68 -9.43
CA GLY A 114 12.96 1.00 -9.38
C GLY A 114 13.07 -0.11 -8.32
N LYS A 115 12.00 -0.42 -7.61
CA LYS A 115 11.94 -1.52 -6.63
C LYS A 115 11.12 -2.68 -7.20
N PRO A 116 11.67 -3.91 -7.23
CA PRO A 116 10.92 -5.07 -7.68
C PRO A 116 9.86 -5.49 -6.66
N ASP A 117 8.84 -6.21 -7.12
CA ASP A 117 7.78 -6.79 -6.31
C ASP A 117 8.30 -7.62 -5.14
N GLN A 118 9.39 -8.35 -5.35
CA GLN A 118 10.01 -9.20 -4.33
C GLN A 118 10.44 -8.45 -3.05
N VAL A 119 10.50 -7.12 -3.07
CA VAL A 119 10.88 -6.33 -1.89
C VAL A 119 10.05 -6.65 -0.65
N ASP A 120 8.79 -7.04 -0.85
CA ASP A 120 7.88 -7.41 0.23
C ASP A 120 7.71 -8.92 0.41
N HIS A 121 8.37 -9.75 -0.41
CA HIS A 121 8.31 -11.19 -0.26
C HIS A 121 8.87 -11.63 1.11
N ASN A 122 8.23 -12.59 1.73
CA ASN A 122 8.60 -13.15 3.03
C ASN A 122 8.64 -12.10 4.17
N ARG A 123 7.82 -11.04 4.06
CA ARG A 123 7.73 -10.01 5.10
C ARG A 123 7.02 -10.55 6.33
N ASP A 124 7.64 -10.41 7.50
CA ASP A 124 6.97 -10.59 8.78
C ASP A 124 6.43 -9.24 9.30
N LEU A 125 5.15 -9.21 9.61
CA LEU A 125 4.47 -8.02 10.12
C LEU A 125 4.71 -7.79 11.62
N ASN A 126 5.37 -8.71 12.33
CA ASN A 126 5.69 -8.55 13.75
C ASN A 126 6.78 -7.50 14.02
N MET A 127 7.34 -6.93 12.96
CA MET A 127 8.25 -5.76 13.00
C MET A 127 9.54 -5.96 13.81
N SER A 128 9.88 -7.17 14.19
CA SER A 128 11.19 -7.43 14.74
C SER A 128 12.23 -7.47 13.62
N PRO A 129 13.37 -6.77 13.73
CA PRO A 129 14.42 -6.85 12.73
C PRO A 129 14.94 -8.27 12.47
N LYS A 130 14.82 -9.16 13.47
CA LYS A 130 15.19 -10.58 13.34
C LYS A 130 14.18 -11.36 12.51
N ASP A 131 12.90 -11.00 12.62
CA ASP A 131 11.81 -11.69 11.96
C ASP A 131 11.74 -11.34 10.46
N ASN A 132 12.31 -10.20 10.08
CA ASN A 132 12.41 -9.75 8.69
C ASN A 132 13.74 -10.14 7.99
N ALA A 133 14.51 -11.07 8.53
CA ALA A 133 15.78 -11.50 7.93
C ALA A 133 15.62 -12.08 6.50
N ASN A 134 14.45 -12.63 6.18
CA ASN A 134 14.14 -13.21 4.88
C ASN A 134 13.37 -12.25 3.95
N LYS A 135 13.03 -11.03 4.42
CA LYS A 135 12.32 -10.05 3.59
C LYS A 135 13.14 -9.70 2.35
N GLY A 136 12.48 -9.67 1.21
CA GLY A 136 13.11 -9.39 -0.07
C GLY A 136 13.79 -10.59 -0.73
N ASN A 137 13.85 -11.76 -0.09
CA ASN A 137 14.34 -12.97 -0.72
C ASN A 137 13.34 -13.43 -1.79
N ALA A 138 13.85 -13.74 -2.98
CA ALA A 138 13.03 -14.24 -4.06
C ALA A 138 12.30 -15.55 -3.66
N ARG A 139 11.07 -15.68 -4.06
CA ARG A 139 10.26 -16.90 -3.94
C ARG A 139 9.46 -17.16 -5.20
N ILE A 140 8.97 -18.36 -5.36
CA ILE A 140 8.06 -18.69 -6.44
C ILE A 140 6.70 -18.02 -6.14
N LEU A 141 6.17 -17.28 -7.11
CA LEU A 141 4.84 -16.69 -7.04
C LEU A 141 3.76 -17.77 -6.95
N LYS A 142 2.75 -17.49 -6.16
CA LYS A 142 1.55 -18.30 -6.08
C LYS A 142 0.53 -17.86 -7.13
N THR A 143 -0.49 -18.66 -7.34
CA THR A 143 -1.60 -18.25 -8.20
C THR A 143 -2.33 -17.05 -7.58
N PRO A 144 -2.63 -15.99 -8.34
CA PRO A 144 -3.42 -14.87 -7.84
C PRO A 144 -4.71 -15.34 -7.14
N GLY A 145 -4.98 -14.79 -5.98
CA GLY A 145 -6.11 -15.17 -5.12
C GLY A 145 -5.83 -16.29 -4.12
N SER A 146 -4.71 -17.01 -4.23
CA SER A 146 -4.44 -18.18 -3.39
C SER A 146 -3.51 -17.94 -2.20
N PHE A 147 -2.85 -16.80 -2.13
CA PHE A 147 -1.87 -16.49 -1.10
C PHE A 147 -1.96 -15.04 -0.68
N TRP A 148 -2.03 -14.79 0.63
CA TRP A 148 -2.03 -13.45 1.18
C TRP A 148 -0.61 -13.04 1.59
N GLU A 149 -0.18 -11.92 1.08
CA GLU A 149 1.07 -11.28 1.52
C GLU A 149 0.91 -9.78 1.45
N TYR A 150 1.27 -9.08 2.53
CA TYR A 150 1.22 -7.63 2.53
C TYR A 150 2.27 -7.08 1.58
N ASN A 151 1.84 -6.21 0.67
CA ASN A 151 2.72 -5.54 -0.28
C ASN A 151 2.49 -4.03 -0.23
N ASP A 152 3.56 -3.26 0.02
CA ASP A 152 3.47 -1.81 0.11
C ASP A 152 3.10 -1.18 -1.24
N CYS A 153 3.58 -1.75 -2.34
CA CYS A 153 3.42 -1.19 -3.69
C CYS A 153 2.09 -1.56 -4.36
N LEU A 154 1.40 -2.59 -3.89
CA LEU A 154 0.35 -3.27 -4.63
C LEU A 154 -0.83 -2.40 -5.04
N LEU A 155 -1.27 -1.48 -4.19
CA LEU A 155 -2.38 -0.57 -4.48
C LEU A 155 -1.95 0.70 -5.23
N TYR A 156 -0.65 0.92 -5.39
CA TYR A 156 -0.12 2.04 -6.16
C TYR A 156 0.10 1.70 -7.65
N THR A 157 -0.16 0.46 -8.06
CA THR A 157 -0.02 0.03 -9.46
C THR A 157 -1.18 0.46 -10.36
N SER A 158 -2.29 0.95 -9.80
CA SER A 158 -3.29 1.65 -10.58
C SER A 158 -2.92 3.14 -10.61
N ASP A 159 -2.89 3.73 -11.78
CA ASP A 159 -2.43 5.08 -12.16
C ASP A 159 -2.96 6.26 -11.30
N ALA A 160 -3.84 6.00 -10.36
CA ALA A 160 -4.39 6.99 -9.42
C ALA A 160 -3.42 7.40 -8.28
N ALA A 161 -2.23 6.82 -8.19
CA ALA A 161 -1.31 7.04 -7.08
C ALA A 161 -0.09 7.90 -7.43
N ASP A 162 0.13 8.24 -8.70
CA ASP A 162 1.25 9.08 -9.12
C ASP A 162 1.08 10.56 -8.76
N ASP A 163 -0.15 11.01 -8.56
CA ASP A 163 -0.41 12.31 -7.98
C ASP A 163 -0.45 12.17 -6.46
N THR A 164 0.56 12.72 -5.81
CA THR A 164 0.63 12.95 -4.37
C THR A 164 -0.75 13.31 -3.81
N LEU A 165 -1.48 12.32 -3.30
CA LEU A 165 -2.75 12.55 -2.63
C LEU A 165 -2.46 13.29 -1.31
N TRP A 166 -2.39 14.60 -1.40
CA TRP A 166 -2.45 15.50 -0.27
C TRP A 166 -3.93 15.59 0.16
N PHE A 167 -4.36 14.72 1.05
CA PHE A 167 -5.64 14.94 1.70
C PHE A 167 -5.48 16.11 2.68
N VAL A 168 -6.08 17.23 2.31
CA VAL A 168 -6.40 18.32 3.26
C VAL A 168 -7.75 17.96 3.86
N LEU A 169 -7.74 17.52 5.12
CA LEU A 169 -8.95 17.37 5.92
C LEU A 169 -9.37 18.72 6.49
#